data_746d382c3a1e1f58da70e327a811443d
#
_entry.id   746d382c3a1e1f58da70e327a811443d
#
_cell.length_a   1.000
_cell.length_b   1.000
_cell.length_c   1.000
_cell.angle_alpha   90.00
_cell.angle_beta   90.00
_cell.angle_gamma   90.00
#
_symmetry.space_group_name_H-M   'P 1'
#
loop_
_entity.id
_entity.type
_entity.pdbx_description
1 polymer ?
#
loop_
_entity_poly.entity_id
_entity_poly.type
_entity_poly.pdbx_seq_one_letter_code
_entity_poly.pdbx_strand_id
1 'polypeptide(L)'
;MLCMNSPTSSTRSQSDVCIVGNGAIAKTAALGFAQAGHSVTLLAPPAAPGAADAAVTGTAEQPWDVRVYALNHTAHTLLSTLKVWGALDADRVAAVDSMVVNGDGARPGDLAFDAFGAHVGALAWIVEDRNLNQALDAALKFAPKVQIVHGRATGIASDDAGVTVQLEGGGSIASALLVGADGGQSWVRGQCDIGIDYRSYHQRAVVTNFSCEKPHHGVAHQWFTGAEGVVALLPLPGQRVSLVWSAPDALADTLMQETLSELAVRLGVLCEDKLGALRPLTPEMVKEVPLVLIRPHAMVAPRVALVGDAAHVVHPLAGHGMNLGFADVAELLATVAAREDQRSIGDARVLARYARARKEDVFLMQLATDGLARLFGTELEPLRVARNLGLNLLDKLPMIKRRLMAHAMGK
;
A
#
# COMPACT_ATOMS: atom_id res chain seq x y z
N MET A 1 48.85 -12.60 33.24
CA MET A 1 47.52 -13.17 33.14
C MET A 1 46.85 -12.53 31.93
N LEU A 2 47.00 -13.14 30.75
CA LEU A 2 46.45 -12.65 29.48
C LEU A 2 45.02 -13.16 29.33
N CYS A 3 44.06 -12.27 29.42
CA CYS A 3 42.67 -12.59 29.04
C CYS A 3 42.64 -12.74 27.52
N MET A 4 42.53 -13.98 27.03
CA MET A 4 42.17 -14.28 25.65
C MET A 4 40.70 -13.89 25.45
N ASN A 5 40.47 -12.83 24.70
CA ASN A 5 39.17 -12.56 24.12
C ASN A 5 38.85 -13.67 23.10
N SER A 6 37.90 -14.52 23.43
CA SER A 6 37.31 -15.48 22.47
C SER A 6 36.65 -14.69 21.35
N PRO A 7 36.91 -15.02 20.08
CA PRO A 7 36.20 -14.37 19.00
C PRO A 7 34.71 -14.76 19.07
N THR A 8 33.84 -13.80 19.26
CA THR A 8 32.40 -13.96 19.07
C THR A 8 32.17 -14.56 17.69
N SER A 9 31.69 -15.79 17.60
CA SER A 9 31.36 -16.43 16.33
C SER A 9 30.30 -15.60 15.65
N SER A 10 30.69 -14.90 14.58
CA SER A 10 29.74 -14.17 13.74
C SER A 10 28.78 -15.19 13.13
N THR A 11 27.53 -15.17 13.54
CA THR A 11 26.50 -16.05 13.00
C THR A 11 26.25 -15.65 11.55
N ARG A 12 26.69 -16.47 10.60
CA ARG A 12 26.39 -16.29 9.17
C ARG A 12 25.15 -17.09 8.84
N SER A 13 24.06 -16.42 8.49
CA SER A 13 22.87 -17.05 7.91
C SER A 13 22.98 -17.05 6.39
N GLN A 14 22.50 -18.12 5.73
CA GLN A 14 22.47 -18.22 4.29
C GLN A 14 21.07 -18.60 3.81
N SER A 15 20.57 -17.90 2.82
CA SER A 15 19.27 -18.15 2.18
C SER A 15 19.33 -17.80 0.70
N ASP A 16 18.35 -18.26 -0.09
CA ASP A 16 18.28 -17.86 -1.50
C ASP A 16 17.89 -16.38 -1.63
N VAL A 17 16.96 -15.93 -0.77
CA VAL A 17 16.44 -14.56 -0.76
C VAL A 17 16.55 -13.96 0.64
N CYS A 18 17.11 -12.77 0.74
CA CYS A 18 16.98 -11.91 1.90
C CYS A 18 15.96 -10.81 1.61
N ILE A 19 15.01 -10.59 2.50
CA ILE A 19 14.01 -9.52 2.37
C ILE A 19 14.16 -8.58 3.56
N VAL A 20 14.34 -7.29 3.30
CA VAL A 20 14.42 -6.26 4.35
C VAL A 20 13.11 -5.53 4.43
N GLY A 21 12.45 -5.59 5.60
CA GLY A 21 11.16 -4.97 5.86
C GLY A 21 10.25 -5.88 6.69
N ASN A 22 9.15 -5.31 7.23
CA ASN A 22 8.17 -6.05 8.05
C ASN A 22 6.71 -5.67 7.73
N GLY A 23 6.49 -4.89 6.68
CA GLY A 23 5.15 -4.53 6.21
C GLY A 23 4.51 -5.65 5.37
N ALA A 24 3.24 -5.46 5.02
CA ALA A 24 2.47 -6.44 4.25
C ALA A 24 3.17 -6.86 2.93
N ILE A 25 3.83 -5.95 2.24
CA ILE A 25 4.55 -6.24 0.98
C ILE A 25 5.77 -7.14 1.24
N ALA A 26 6.55 -6.87 2.30
CA ALA A 26 7.69 -7.71 2.67
C ALA A 26 7.27 -9.14 3.03
N LYS A 27 6.22 -9.27 3.84
CA LYS A 27 5.64 -10.56 4.26
C LYS A 27 5.08 -11.34 3.06
N THR A 28 4.38 -10.65 2.16
CA THR A 28 3.86 -11.24 0.92
C THR A 28 4.98 -11.74 0.01
N ALA A 29 6.05 -10.97 -0.16
CA ALA A 29 7.22 -11.39 -0.92
C ALA A 29 7.87 -12.63 -0.27
N ALA A 30 8.01 -12.65 1.06
CA ALA A 30 8.57 -13.79 1.79
C ALA A 30 7.76 -15.07 1.57
N LEU A 31 6.44 -15.00 1.69
CA LEU A 31 5.54 -16.12 1.41
C LEU A 31 5.62 -16.57 -0.04
N GLY A 32 5.64 -15.63 -1.00
CA GLY A 32 5.70 -15.92 -2.42
C GLY A 32 6.98 -16.65 -2.80
N PHE A 33 8.15 -16.19 -2.38
CA PHE A 33 9.42 -16.86 -2.64
C PHE A 33 9.50 -18.24 -1.94
N ALA A 34 9.00 -18.34 -0.70
CA ALA A 34 8.96 -19.61 0.02
C ALA A 34 8.08 -20.66 -0.69
N GLN A 35 6.90 -20.26 -1.21
CA GLN A 35 6.03 -21.14 -1.99
C GLN A 35 6.65 -21.51 -3.35
N ALA A 36 7.42 -20.61 -3.96
CA ALA A 36 8.20 -20.90 -5.17
C ALA A 36 9.41 -21.83 -4.91
N GLY A 37 9.61 -22.26 -3.66
CA GLY A 37 10.62 -23.25 -3.31
C GLY A 37 11.93 -22.69 -2.76
N HIS A 38 12.09 -21.36 -2.70
CA HIS A 38 13.29 -20.69 -2.20
C HIS A 38 13.33 -20.62 -0.67
N SER A 39 14.53 -20.71 -0.09
CA SER A 39 14.79 -20.36 1.30
C SER A 39 14.82 -18.84 1.46
N VAL A 40 14.13 -18.31 2.46
CA VAL A 40 13.95 -16.88 2.65
C VAL A 40 14.37 -16.47 4.07
N THR A 41 15.18 -15.42 4.16
CA THR A 41 15.40 -14.71 5.43
C THR A 41 14.64 -13.37 5.36
N LEU A 42 13.63 -13.21 6.22
CA LEU A 42 12.91 -11.96 6.41
C LEU A 42 13.56 -11.17 7.55
N LEU A 43 14.27 -10.12 7.22
CA LEU A 43 14.91 -9.23 8.19
C LEU A 43 13.92 -8.13 8.58
N ALA A 44 13.34 -8.30 9.78
CA ALA A 44 12.43 -7.36 10.39
C ALA A 44 13.18 -6.42 11.35
N PRO A 45 12.77 -5.15 11.50
CA PRO A 45 13.31 -4.29 12.54
C PRO A 45 13.08 -4.91 13.92
N PRO A 46 13.90 -4.59 14.93
CA PRO A 46 13.68 -5.02 16.29
C PRO A 46 12.25 -4.65 16.74
N ALA A 47 11.59 -5.56 17.46
CA ALA A 47 10.28 -5.26 18.04
C ALA A 47 10.39 -4.02 18.94
N ALA A 48 9.48 -3.09 18.81
CA ALA A 48 9.42 -1.94 19.71
C ALA A 48 9.20 -2.45 21.15
N PRO A 49 9.90 -1.89 22.17
CA PRO A 49 9.67 -2.25 23.55
C PRO A 49 8.17 -2.05 23.89
N GLY A 50 7.50 -3.10 24.40
CA GLY A 50 6.07 -3.08 24.73
C GLY A 50 5.11 -3.55 23.62
N ALA A 51 5.57 -3.85 22.41
CA ALA A 51 4.70 -4.36 21.35
C ALA A 51 4.20 -5.80 21.60
N ALA A 52 4.87 -6.56 22.45
CA ALA A 52 4.49 -7.93 22.80
C ALA A 52 3.28 -8.01 23.77
N ASP A 53 3.01 -6.96 24.54
CA ASP A 53 1.94 -6.95 25.57
C ASP A 53 0.58 -6.43 25.06
N ALA A 54 0.49 -6.02 23.81
CA ALA A 54 -0.76 -5.59 23.19
C ALA A 54 -1.59 -6.75 22.59
N ALA A 55 -1.27 -8.00 22.94
CA ALA A 55 -2.19 -9.12 22.75
C ALA A 55 -3.38 -8.90 23.71
N VAL A 56 -4.45 -8.30 23.19
CA VAL A 56 -5.69 -8.05 23.93
C VAL A 56 -6.24 -9.40 24.39
N THR A 57 -5.95 -9.75 25.63
CA THR A 57 -6.64 -10.81 26.37
C THR A 57 -7.97 -10.25 26.85
N GLY A 58 -9.00 -10.33 25.99
CA GLY A 58 -10.34 -9.92 26.40
C GLY A 58 -11.34 -10.12 25.25
N THR A 59 -12.54 -10.58 25.61
CA THR A 59 -13.71 -10.77 24.73
C THR A 59 -14.35 -9.46 24.25
N ALA A 60 -13.68 -8.33 24.39
CA ALA A 60 -14.13 -7.05 23.85
C ALA A 60 -13.87 -7.03 22.33
N GLU A 61 -14.86 -6.62 21.56
CA GLU A 61 -14.74 -6.42 20.13
C GLU A 61 -13.54 -5.51 19.81
N GLN A 62 -12.59 -6.00 19.01
CA GLN A 62 -11.38 -5.21 18.71
C GLN A 62 -11.78 -3.92 17.97
N PRO A 63 -11.22 -2.76 18.36
CA PRO A 63 -11.52 -1.50 17.69
C PRO A 63 -11.15 -1.56 16.21
N TRP A 64 -11.88 -0.83 15.37
CA TRP A 64 -11.61 -0.73 13.94
C TRP A 64 -10.30 0.01 13.70
N ASP A 65 -9.46 -0.55 12.84
CA ASP A 65 -8.23 0.14 12.43
C ASP A 65 -8.59 1.30 11.50
N VAL A 66 -8.00 2.46 11.73
CA VAL A 66 -8.21 3.63 10.87
C VAL A 66 -7.39 3.54 9.56
N ARG A 67 -6.41 2.65 9.53
CA ARG A 67 -5.63 2.39 8.32
C ARG A 67 -6.27 1.26 7.54
N VAL A 68 -6.80 1.58 6.38
CA VAL A 68 -7.42 0.62 5.48
C VAL A 68 -6.81 0.69 4.09
N TYR A 69 -6.94 -0.39 3.34
CA TYR A 69 -6.50 -0.51 1.95
C TYR A 69 -7.66 -0.91 1.06
N ALA A 70 -7.80 -0.26 -0.09
CA ALA A 70 -8.67 -0.71 -1.16
C ALA A 70 -7.87 -1.66 -2.05
N LEU A 71 -7.97 -2.97 -1.81
CA LEU A 71 -7.22 -4.00 -2.53
C LEU A 71 -7.92 -4.34 -3.85
N ASN A 72 -7.18 -4.29 -4.95
CA ASN A 72 -7.67 -4.62 -6.28
C ASN A 72 -7.56 -6.12 -6.59
N HIS A 73 -7.95 -6.52 -7.80
CA HIS A 73 -7.96 -7.93 -8.22
C HIS A 73 -6.56 -8.56 -8.27
N THR A 74 -5.51 -7.80 -8.62
CA THR A 74 -4.13 -8.29 -8.60
C THR A 74 -3.71 -8.66 -7.17
N ALA A 75 -3.95 -7.78 -6.21
CA ALA A 75 -3.68 -8.01 -4.80
C ALA A 75 -4.50 -9.20 -4.27
N HIS A 76 -5.80 -9.23 -4.57
CA HIS A 76 -6.70 -10.34 -4.18
C HIS A 76 -6.19 -11.69 -4.73
N THR A 77 -5.84 -11.74 -6.02
CA THR A 77 -5.35 -12.97 -6.67
C THR A 77 -4.05 -13.46 -6.05
N LEU A 78 -3.08 -12.54 -5.83
CA LEU A 78 -1.81 -12.88 -5.20
C LEU A 78 -2.01 -13.40 -3.78
N LEU A 79 -2.77 -12.70 -2.94
CA LEU A 79 -3.04 -13.09 -1.56
C LEU A 79 -3.83 -14.41 -1.48
N SER A 80 -4.73 -14.66 -2.43
CA SER A 80 -5.48 -15.93 -2.55
C SER A 80 -4.54 -17.08 -2.93
N THR A 81 -3.66 -16.88 -3.90
CA THR A 81 -2.64 -17.87 -4.31
C THR A 81 -1.73 -18.22 -3.13
N LEU A 82 -1.37 -17.24 -2.31
CA LEU A 82 -0.58 -17.42 -1.10
C LEU A 82 -1.38 -17.95 0.09
N LYS A 83 -2.68 -18.22 -0.07
CA LYS A 83 -3.63 -18.68 0.96
C LYS A 83 -3.78 -17.71 2.14
N VAL A 84 -3.42 -16.45 1.94
CA VAL A 84 -3.56 -15.38 2.94
C VAL A 84 -4.98 -14.84 2.94
N TRP A 85 -5.61 -14.70 1.76
CA TRP A 85 -6.95 -14.14 1.63
C TRP A 85 -8.00 -14.89 2.46
N GLY A 86 -7.96 -16.22 2.44
CA GLY A 86 -8.87 -17.06 3.22
C GLY A 86 -8.59 -17.05 4.74
N ALA A 87 -7.48 -16.46 5.18
CA ALA A 87 -7.15 -16.29 6.59
C ALA A 87 -7.51 -14.89 7.13
N LEU A 88 -7.99 -13.99 6.28
CA LEU A 88 -8.56 -12.73 6.72
C LEU A 88 -9.83 -12.97 7.53
N ASP A 89 -10.06 -12.15 8.54
CA ASP A 89 -11.35 -12.05 9.20
C ASP A 89 -12.36 -11.45 8.19
N ALA A 90 -13.26 -12.28 7.68
CA ALA A 90 -14.21 -11.92 6.64
C ALA A 90 -15.21 -10.86 7.11
N ASP A 91 -15.56 -10.83 8.41
CA ASP A 91 -16.46 -9.85 9.00
C ASP A 91 -15.82 -8.44 9.06
N ARG A 92 -14.54 -8.34 8.73
CA ARG A 92 -13.75 -7.11 8.68
C ARG A 92 -13.26 -6.77 7.25
N VAL A 93 -13.88 -7.35 6.23
CA VAL A 93 -13.62 -7.06 4.81
C VAL A 93 -14.91 -6.58 4.16
N ALA A 94 -14.85 -5.44 3.47
CA ALA A 94 -16.01 -4.94 2.71
C ALA A 94 -15.72 -4.93 1.21
N ALA A 95 -16.62 -5.48 0.41
CA ALA A 95 -16.57 -5.33 -1.04
C ALA A 95 -16.97 -3.91 -1.45
N VAL A 96 -16.34 -3.39 -2.49
CA VAL A 96 -16.71 -2.16 -3.17
C VAL A 96 -17.48 -2.54 -4.43
N ASP A 97 -18.79 -2.38 -4.39
CA ASP A 97 -19.66 -2.72 -5.52
C ASP A 97 -19.73 -1.60 -6.55
N SER A 98 -19.60 -0.36 -6.06
CA SER A 98 -19.55 0.82 -6.93
C SER A 98 -18.69 1.93 -6.33
N MET A 99 -18.24 2.81 -7.20
CA MET A 99 -17.47 4.02 -6.83
C MET A 99 -18.10 5.22 -7.52
N VAL A 100 -18.40 6.25 -6.74
CA VAL A 100 -18.94 7.52 -7.23
C VAL A 100 -17.93 8.62 -6.97
N VAL A 101 -17.49 9.26 -8.04
CA VAL A 101 -16.55 10.38 -8.01
C VAL A 101 -17.31 11.65 -8.36
N ASN A 102 -17.31 12.62 -7.45
CA ASN A 102 -17.98 13.89 -7.62
C ASN A 102 -16.93 14.99 -7.83
N GLY A 103 -17.13 15.81 -8.85
CA GLY A 103 -16.38 17.05 -9.06
C GLY A 103 -16.78 18.15 -8.08
N ASP A 104 -16.29 19.36 -8.27
CA ASP A 104 -16.56 20.52 -7.44
C ASP A 104 -17.29 21.66 -8.20
N GLY A 105 -17.73 22.68 -7.45
CA GLY A 105 -18.35 23.89 -7.97
C GLY A 105 -19.86 23.81 -8.15
N ALA A 106 -20.44 24.84 -8.80
CA ALA A 106 -21.89 25.01 -8.89
C ALA A 106 -22.60 23.98 -9.80
N ARG A 107 -21.85 23.29 -10.68
CA ARG A 107 -22.31 22.21 -11.54
C ARG A 107 -21.27 21.09 -11.51
N PRO A 108 -21.23 20.30 -10.43
CA PRO A 108 -20.27 19.23 -10.31
C PRO A 108 -20.48 18.19 -11.41
N GLY A 109 -19.38 17.66 -11.96
CA GLY A 109 -19.42 16.50 -12.83
C GLY A 109 -19.44 15.22 -11.97
N ASP A 110 -20.19 14.21 -12.38
CA ASP A 110 -20.25 12.93 -11.72
C ASP A 110 -19.70 11.83 -12.63
N LEU A 111 -18.97 10.89 -12.05
CA LEU A 111 -18.48 9.70 -12.72
C LEU A 111 -18.71 8.51 -11.81
N ALA A 112 -19.52 7.56 -12.25
CA ALA A 112 -19.82 6.37 -11.48
C ALA A 112 -19.22 5.13 -12.16
N PHE A 113 -18.62 4.26 -11.38
CA PHE A 113 -18.15 2.93 -11.76
C PHE A 113 -18.92 1.89 -10.96
N ASP A 114 -19.26 0.77 -11.58
CA ASP A 114 -19.95 -0.34 -10.90
C ASP A 114 -19.38 -1.69 -11.34
N ALA A 115 -19.42 -2.65 -10.41
CA ALA A 115 -18.87 -3.98 -10.61
C ALA A 115 -19.67 -4.77 -11.66
N PHE A 116 -20.99 -4.55 -11.76
CA PHE A 116 -21.84 -5.20 -12.73
C PHE A 116 -21.47 -4.78 -14.16
N GLY A 117 -21.33 -3.47 -14.42
CA GLY A 117 -20.90 -2.95 -15.72
C GLY A 117 -19.46 -3.36 -16.08
N ALA A 118 -18.63 -3.64 -15.08
CA ALA A 118 -17.28 -4.18 -15.25
C ALA A 118 -17.22 -5.71 -15.40
N HIS A 119 -18.34 -6.41 -15.25
CA HIS A 119 -18.46 -7.88 -15.24
C HIS A 119 -17.55 -8.55 -14.19
N VAL A 120 -17.50 -8.00 -12.98
CA VAL A 120 -16.74 -8.50 -11.84
C VAL A 120 -17.65 -8.61 -10.60
N GLY A 121 -17.23 -9.39 -9.60
CA GLY A 121 -17.95 -9.53 -8.34
C GLY A 121 -17.86 -8.30 -7.43
N ALA A 122 -16.74 -7.57 -7.50
CA ALA A 122 -16.48 -6.31 -6.80
C ALA A 122 -15.43 -5.50 -7.56
N LEU A 123 -15.41 -4.18 -7.39
CA LEU A 123 -14.33 -3.32 -7.95
C LEU A 123 -13.03 -3.45 -7.16
N ALA A 124 -13.16 -3.54 -5.85
CA ALA A 124 -12.07 -3.68 -4.89
C ALA A 124 -12.62 -4.23 -3.55
N TRP A 125 -11.74 -4.47 -2.60
CA TRP A 125 -12.09 -4.86 -1.23
C TRP A 125 -11.38 -3.94 -0.24
N ILE A 126 -12.13 -3.40 0.71
CA ILE A 126 -11.56 -2.61 1.81
C ILE A 126 -11.15 -3.56 2.92
N VAL A 127 -9.86 -3.54 3.24
CA VAL A 127 -9.23 -4.41 4.24
C VAL A 127 -8.43 -3.56 5.21
N GLU A 128 -8.59 -3.80 6.51
CA GLU A 128 -7.79 -3.12 7.54
C GLU A 128 -6.34 -3.60 7.53
N ASP A 129 -5.40 -2.68 7.79
CA ASP A 129 -3.96 -3.00 7.90
C ASP A 129 -3.70 -4.10 8.93
N ARG A 130 -4.36 -4.04 10.08
CA ARG A 130 -4.24 -5.04 11.14
C ARG A 130 -4.72 -6.41 10.68
N ASN A 131 -5.91 -6.52 10.07
CA ASN A 131 -6.45 -7.78 9.56
C ASN A 131 -5.51 -8.42 8.55
N LEU A 132 -5.04 -7.63 7.58
CA LEU A 132 -4.07 -8.10 6.58
C LEU A 132 -2.76 -8.59 7.19
N ASN A 133 -2.19 -7.81 8.11
CA ASN A 133 -0.93 -8.20 8.76
C ASN A 133 -1.08 -9.43 9.65
N GLN A 134 -2.20 -9.59 10.36
CA GLN A 134 -2.49 -10.78 11.17
C GLN A 134 -2.59 -12.04 10.30
N ALA A 135 -3.28 -11.96 9.15
CA ALA A 135 -3.37 -13.07 8.21
C ALA A 135 -2.01 -13.44 7.61
N LEU A 136 -1.19 -12.44 7.25
CA LEU A 136 0.17 -12.66 6.76
C LEU A 136 1.08 -13.28 7.83
N ASP A 137 1.02 -12.80 9.07
CA ASP A 137 1.80 -13.34 10.19
C ASP A 137 1.38 -14.77 10.53
N ALA A 138 0.07 -15.08 10.45
CA ALA A 138 -0.43 -16.44 10.59
C ALA A 138 0.11 -17.36 9.49
N ALA A 139 0.10 -16.91 8.22
CA ALA A 139 0.63 -17.68 7.11
C ALA A 139 2.16 -17.91 7.22
N LEU A 140 2.91 -16.91 7.68
CA LEU A 140 4.37 -17.03 7.91
C LEU A 140 4.73 -18.09 8.95
N LYS A 141 3.91 -18.29 9.99
CA LYS A 141 4.14 -19.35 11.00
C LYS A 141 4.13 -20.76 10.39
N PHE A 142 3.42 -20.93 9.28
CA PHE A 142 3.33 -22.22 8.56
C PHE A 142 4.22 -22.27 7.31
N ALA A 143 5.14 -21.32 7.13
CA ALA A 143 6.07 -21.25 6.01
C ALA A 143 7.48 -21.75 6.44
N PRO A 144 7.78 -23.06 6.37
CA PRO A 144 9.01 -23.63 6.94
C PRO A 144 10.28 -23.15 6.24
N LYS A 145 10.16 -22.58 5.04
CA LYS A 145 11.28 -22.00 4.30
C LYS A 145 11.56 -20.53 4.64
N VAL A 146 10.73 -19.89 5.48
CA VAL A 146 10.94 -18.52 5.94
C VAL A 146 11.54 -18.51 7.33
N GLN A 147 12.71 -17.91 7.45
CA GLN A 147 13.34 -17.57 8.72
C GLN A 147 13.15 -16.08 8.98
N ILE A 148 12.52 -15.73 10.08
CA ILE A 148 12.39 -14.32 10.51
C ILE A 148 13.57 -14.01 11.42
N VAL A 149 14.34 -12.97 11.07
CA VAL A 149 15.44 -12.44 11.86
C VAL A 149 15.08 -11.03 12.29
N HIS A 150 15.11 -10.79 13.59
CA HIS A 150 14.90 -9.45 14.14
C HIS A 150 16.26 -8.76 14.32
N GLY A 151 16.45 -7.63 13.65
CA GLY A 151 17.72 -6.92 13.70
C GLY A 151 17.72 -5.69 12.79
N ARG A 152 18.79 -4.93 12.91
CA ARG A 152 19.03 -3.77 12.04
C ARG A 152 20.16 -4.09 11.08
N ALA A 153 19.94 -3.87 9.79
CA ALA A 153 20.98 -3.91 8.78
C ALA A 153 21.87 -2.67 8.88
N THR A 154 23.17 -2.84 8.67
CA THR A 154 24.19 -1.77 8.77
C THR A 154 24.97 -1.58 7.49
N GLY A 155 24.98 -2.54 6.57
CA GLY A 155 25.67 -2.45 5.29
C GLY A 155 25.21 -3.52 4.32
N ILE A 156 25.40 -3.26 3.03
CA ILE A 156 25.16 -4.19 1.92
C ILE A 156 26.46 -4.29 1.12
N ALA A 157 26.85 -5.52 0.80
CA ALA A 157 27.93 -5.80 -0.15
C ALA A 157 27.44 -6.82 -1.17
N SER A 158 27.62 -6.58 -2.45
CA SER A 158 27.24 -7.49 -3.54
C SER A 158 28.41 -7.78 -4.45
N ASP A 159 28.49 -9.03 -4.92
CA ASP A 159 29.46 -9.51 -5.91
C ASP A 159 28.78 -10.46 -6.90
N ASP A 160 29.61 -11.12 -7.73
CA ASP A 160 29.11 -12.09 -8.72
C ASP A 160 28.50 -13.35 -8.08
N ALA A 161 28.85 -13.67 -6.84
CA ALA A 161 28.36 -14.85 -6.12
C ALA A 161 27.02 -14.57 -5.41
N GLY A 162 26.83 -13.34 -4.89
CA GLY A 162 25.63 -13.01 -4.12
C GLY A 162 25.62 -11.61 -3.54
N VAL A 163 24.76 -11.43 -2.56
CA VAL A 163 24.65 -10.20 -1.75
C VAL A 163 24.71 -10.57 -0.27
N THR A 164 25.43 -9.78 0.51
CA THR A 164 25.56 -9.95 1.95
C THR A 164 25.05 -8.71 2.66
N VAL A 165 24.12 -8.89 3.57
CA VAL A 165 23.61 -7.86 4.47
C VAL A 165 24.32 -8.00 5.82
N GLN A 166 25.00 -6.95 6.26
CA GLN A 166 25.63 -6.87 7.58
C GLN A 166 24.60 -6.47 8.63
N LEU A 167 24.67 -7.06 9.81
CA LEU A 167 23.75 -6.78 10.91
C LEU A 167 24.47 -6.03 12.03
N GLU A 168 23.72 -5.21 12.74
CA GLU A 168 24.15 -4.62 14.00
C GLU A 168 24.52 -5.74 14.99
N GLY A 169 25.67 -5.63 15.65
CA GLY A 169 26.15 -6.69 16.53
C GLY A 169 27.04 -7.76 15.84
N GLY A 170 27.37 -7.62 14.54
CA GLY A 170 28.42 -8.39 13.88
C GLY A 170 27.97 -9.66 13.14
N GLY A 171 26.67 -9.92 13.03
CA GLY A 171 26.14 -10.99 12.18
C GLY A 171 26.03 -10.59 10.72
N SER A 172 25.81 -11.57 9.82
CA SER A 172 25.53 -11.31 8.40
C SER A 172 24.57 -12.32 7.80
N ILE A 173 23.83 -11.88 6.77
CA ILE A 173 22.93 -12.70 5.95
C ILE A 173 23.45 -12.68 4.52
N ALA A 174 23.83 -13.86 4.01
CA ALA A 174 24.25 -14.03 2.63
C ALA A 174 23.10 -14.62 1.79
N SER A 175 22.84 -14.06 0.60
CA SER A 175 21.78 -14.53 -0.29
C SER A 175 22.12 -14.31 -1.76
N ALA A 176 21.38 -14.96 -2.65
CA ALA A 176 21.51 -14.76 -4.08
C ALA A 176 20.78 -13.50 -4.56
N LEU A 177 19.72 -13.09 -3.83
CA LEU A 177 18.88 -11.92 -4.10
C LEU A 177 18.53 -11.22 -2.79
N LEU A 178 18.65 -9.88 -2.78
CA LEU A 178 18.11 -8.99 -1.75
C LEU A 178 16.87 -8.27 -2.27
N VAL A 179 15.77 -8.32 -1.51
CA VAL A 179 14.55 -7.56 -1.80
C VAL A 179 14.40 -6.46 -0.75
N GLY A 180 14.42 -5.20 -1.19
CA GLY A 180 14.13 -4.04 -0.36
C GLY A 180 12.62 -3.78 -0.34
N ALA A 181 11.98 -3.98 0.82
CA ALA A 181 10.56 -3.76 1.08
C ALA A 181 10.36 -2.96 2.37
N ASP A 182 11.26 -2.01 2.64
CA ASP A 182 11.46 -1.27 3.89
C ASP A 182 10.82 0.14 3.88
N GLY A 183 9.87 0.35 2.95
CA GLY A 183 9.00 1.54 2.92
C GLY A 183 9.62 2.75 2.21
N GLY A 184 8.89 3.88 2.24
CA GLY A 184 9.24 5.07 1.46
C GLY A 184 10.60 5.69 1.79
N GLN A 185 11.06 5.55 3.04
CA GLN A 185 12.39 5.96 3.49
C GLN A 185 13.42 4.83 3.38
N SER A 186 13.30 3.99 2.37
CA SER A 186 14.09 2.77 2.20
C SER A 186 15.59 2.96 2.45
N TRP A 187 16.09 2.26 3.46
CA TRP A 187 17.50 2.13 3.77
C TRP A 187 18.22 1.32 2.67
N VAL A 188 17.59 0.22 2.19
CA VAL A 188 18.14 -0.61 1.10
C VAL A 188 18.40 0.23 -0.14
N ARG A 189 17.44 1.06 -0.54
CA ARG A 189 17.57 1.98 -1.67
C ARG A 189 18.77 2.92 -1.48
N GLY A 190 18.91 3.49 -0.28
CA GLY A 190 20.04 4.38 0.06
C GLY A 190 21.40 3.68 0.01
N GLN A 191 21.49 2.43 0.49
CA GLN A 191 22.72 1.64 0.46
C GLN A 191 23.14 1.22 -0.96
N CYS A 192 22.21 1.23 -1.89
CA CYS A 192 22.48 0.93 -3.31
C CYS A 192 22.74 2.18 -4.15
N ASP A 193 22.89 3.34 -3.54
CA ASP A 193 23.09 4.65 -4.20
C ASP A 193 22.03 4.96 -5.28
N ILE A 194 20.81 4.43 -5.10
CA ILE A 194 19.69 4.70 -6.01
C ILE A 194 19.10 6.06 -5.67
N GLY A 195 19.36 7.05 -6.51
CA GLY A 195 18.81 8.41 -6.41
C GLY A 195 17.28 8.41 -6.56
N ILE A 196 16.64 9.45 -6.04
CA ILE A 196 15.19 9.65 -6.10
C ILE A 196 14.83 11.06 -6.57
N ASP A 197 13.73 11.17 -7.31
CA ASP A 197 12.96 12.41 -7.40
C ASP A 197 11.96 12.42 -6.24
N TYR A 198 12.10 13.40 -5.36
CA TYR A 198 11.21 13.58 -4.21
C TYR A 198 10.40 14.87 -4.39
N ARG A 199 9.09 14.78 -4.11
CA ARG A 199 8.22 15.94 -4.09
C ARG A 199 7.16 15.82 -3.00
N SER A 200 7.07 16.82 -2.12
CA SER A 200 5.92 16.97 -1.23
C SER A 200 4.73 17.50 -2.03
N TYR A 201 3.53 16.99 -1.73
CA TYR A 201 2.28 17.57 -2.22
C TYR A 201 1.81 18.73 -1.33
N HIS A 202 2.47 19.01 -0.20
CA HIS A 202 2.02 19.94 0.83
C HIS A 202 0.59 19.61 1.30
N GLN A 203 0.34 18.33 1.43
CA GLN A 203 -0.91 17.73 1.87
C GLN A 203 -0.63 16.58 2.82
N ARG A 204 -1.60 16.32 3.70
CA ARG A 204 -1.64 15.13 4.56
C ARG A 204 -2.95 14.39 4.36
N ALA A 205 -2.89 13.07 4.41
CA ALA A 205 -4.09 12.25 4.50
C ALA A 205 -4.51 12.16 5.96
N VAL A 206 -5.66 12.74 6.30
CA VAL A 206 -6.32 12.57 7.60
C VAL A 206 -7.25 11.37 7.47
N VAL A 207 -7.08 10.36 8.34
CA VAL A 207 -7.82 9.09 8.29
C VAL A 207 -8.48 8.80 9.63
N THR A 208 -9.75 8.40 9.57
CA THR A 208 -10.55 7.94 10.71
C THR A 208 -11.76 7.14 10.22
N ASN A 209 -12.55 6.59 11.15
CA ASN A 209 -13.73 5.80 10.83
C ASN A 209 -14.99 6.37 11.50
N PHE A 210 -16.12 6.24 10.83
CA PHE A 210 -17.44 6.65 11.33
C PHE A 210 -18.47 5.53 11.16
N SER A 211 -19.47 5.49 12.02
CA SER A 211 -20.74 4.85 11.70
C SER A 211 -21.63 5.81 10.91
N CYS A 212 -22.44 5.29 10.00
CA CYS A 212 -23.38 6.06 9.20
C CYS A 212 -24.83 5.64 9.48
N GLU A 213 -25.73 6.60 9.43
CA GLU A 213 -27.15 6.37 9.71
C GLU A 213 -27.84 5.54 8.62
N LYS A 214 -27.49 5.81 7.35
CA LYS A 214 -28.01 5.08 6.20
C LYS A 214 -26.99 4.04 5.72
N PRO A 215 -27.42 2.88 5.21
CA PRO A 215 -26.51 1.89 4.66
C PRO A 215 -25.81 2.43 3.42
N HIS A 216 -24.47 2.19 3.31
CA HIS A 216 -23.63 2.63 2.19
C HIS A 216 -23.77 1.75 0.93
N HIS A 217 -24.43 0.58 1.01
CA HIS A 217 -24.65 -0.35 -0.11
C HIS A 217 -23.38 -0.71 -0.93
N GLY A 218 -22.22 -0.83 -0.29
CA GLY A 218 -20.97 -1.13 -0.96
C GLY A 218 -20.43 0.01 -1.84
N VAL A 219 -20.95 1.24 -1.68
CA VAL A 219 -20.54 2.40 -2.48
C VAL A 219 -19.35 3.10 -1.83
N ALA A 220 -18.24 3.24 -2.58
CA ALA A 220 -17.16 4.14 -2.25
C ALA A 220 -17.47 5.53 -2.84
N HIS A 221 -17.43 6.55 -2.01
CA HIS A 221 -17.65 7.93 -2.43
C HIS A 221 -16.34 8.72 -2.42
N GLN A 222 -16.11 9.51 -3.45
CA GLN A 222 -14.99 10.44 -3.52
C GLN A 222 -15.46 11.81 -4.01
N TRP A 223 -15.07 12.86 -3.29
CA TRP A 223 -15.34 14.24 -3.66
C TRP A 223 -14.02 14.99 -3.87
N PHE A 224 -13.94 15.67 -5.01
CA PHE A 224 -12.93 16.68 -5.23
C PHE A 224 -13.51 18.02 -4.73
N THR A 225 -12.93 18.57 -3.67
CA THR A 225 -13.46 19.76 -2.98
C THR A 225 -12.65 21.04 -3.27
N GLY A 226 -11.91 21.04 -4.39
CA GLY A 226 -11.08 22.18 -4.78
C GLY A 226 -9.98 22.48 -3.75
N ALA A 227 -10.04 23.66 -3.10
CA ALA A 227 -9.04 24.10 -2.14
C ALA A 227 -8.93 23.22 -0.88
N GLU A 228 -9.97 22.48 -0.53
CA GLU A 228 -9.95 21.57 0.63
C GLU A 228 -9.39 20.18 0.29
N GLY A 229 -9.06 19.93 -0.96
CA GLY A 229 -8.41 18.70 -1.42
C GLY A 229 -9.39 17.60 -1.86
N VAL A 230 -9.17 16.36 -1.41
CA VAL A 230 -9.97 15.20 -1.83
C VAL A 230 -10.46 14.42 -0.62
N VAL A 231 -11.77 14.27 -0.51
CA VAL A 231 -12.45 13.48 0.53
C VAL A 231 -12.88 12.16 -0.07
N ALA A 232 -12.54 11.05 0.57
CA ALA A 232 -13.03 9.73 0.24
C ALA A 232 -13.69 9.09 1.47
N LEU A 233 -14.88 8.50 1.28
CA LEU A 233 -15.56 7.66 2.25
C LEU A 233 -15.66 6.25 1.66
N LEU A 234 -14.95 5.31 2.27
CA LEU A 234 -14.82 3.93 1.83
C LEU A 234 -15.74 3.04 2.67
N PRO A 235 -16.51 2.10 2.07
CA PRO A 235 -17.40 1.23 2.82
C PRO A 235 -16.61 0.29 3.74
N LEU A 236 -17.08 0.15 4.98
CA LEU A 236 -16.63 -0.86 5.93
C LEU A 236 -17.80 -1.77 6.28
N PRO A 237 -17.57 -2.99 6.78
CA PRO A 237 -18.65 -3.90 7.15
C PRO A 237 -19.69 -3.28 8.09
N GLY A 238 -20.95 -3.60 7.86
CA GLY A 238 -22.10 -2.97 8.53
C GLY A 238 -22.35 -1.54 8.04
N GLN A 239 -22.89 -0.70 8.90
CA GLN A 239 -23.12 0.73 8.61
C GLN A 239 -21.92 1.57 9.08
N ARG A 240 -20.75 1.34 8.46
CA ARG A 240 -19.52 2.06 8.80
C ARG A 240 -18.80 2.52 7.53
N VAL A 241 -18.06 3.60 7.65
CA VAL A 241 -17.22 4.14 6.56
C VAL A 241 -15.87 4.55 7.10
N SER A 242 -14.84 4.40 6.28
CA SER A 242 -13.51 4.94 6.55
C SER A 242 -13.31 6.22 5.76
N LEU A 243 -12.95 7.29 6.47
CA LEU A 243 -12.54 8.56 5.89
C LEU A 243 -11.08 8.51 5.48
N VAL A 244 -10.80 8.98 4.26
CA VAL A 244 -9.47 9.38 3.81
C VAL A 244 -9.58 10.79 3.23
N TRP A 245 -9.08 11.79 3.93
CA TRP A 245 -9.09 13.18 3.47
C TRP A 245 -7.68 13.63 3.12
N SER A 246 -7.37 13.71 1.83
CA SER A 246 -6.13 14.34 1.34
C SER A 246 -6.27 15.86 1.41
N ALA A 247 -5.93 16.45 2.56
CA ALA A 247 -6.10 17.87 2.88
C ALA A 247 -4.78 18.64 2.75
N PRO A 248 -4.79 19.92 2.30
CA PRO A 248 -3.64 20.81 2.43
C PRO A 248 -3.16 20.90 3.89
N ASP A 249 -1.84 21.12 4.10
CA ASP A 249 -1.22 21.08 5.43
C ASP A 249 -1.95 21.96 6.46
N ALA A 250 -2.33 23.18 6.08
CA ALA A 250 -3.04 24.11 6.98
C ALA A 250 -4.45 23.60 7.37
N LEU A 251 -5.17 22.97 6.44
CA LEU A 251 -6.46 22.35 6.74
C LEU A 251 -6.26 21.08 7.58
N ALA A 252 -5.26 20.27 7.29
CA ALA A 252 -4.96 19.08 8.08
C ALA A 252 -4.65 19.43 9.54
N ASP A 253 -3.91 20.52 9.81
CA ASP A 253 -3.70 21.03 11.18
C ASP A 253 -5.03 21.35 11.87
N THR A 254 -5.98 21.97 11.15
CA THR A 254 -7.32 22.25 11.66
C THR A 254 -8.10 20.97 11.96
N LEU A 255 -8.14 20.04 11.00
CA LEU A 255 -8.86 18.77 11.14
C LEU A 255 -8.32 17.90 12.28
N MET A 256 -7.01 17.97 12.56
CA MET A 256 -6.38 17.26 13.68
C MET A 256 -6.68 17.86 15.04
N GLN A 257 -7.14 19.12 15.08
CA GLN A 257 -7.56 19.83 16.33
C GLN A 257 -9.06 19.72 16.57
N GLU A 258 -9.87 19.44 15.52
CA GLU A 258 -11.30 19.22 15.64
C GLU A 258 -11.59 17.91 16.38
N THR A 259 -12.66 17.87 17.14
CA THR A 259 -13.24 16.64 17.64
C THR A 259 -13.81 15.83 16.46
N LEU A 260 -13.87 14.50 16.57
CA LEU A 260 -14.46 13.68 15.51
C LEU A 260 -15.97 14.00 15.28
N SER A 261 -16.66 14.54 16.29
CA SER A 261 -18.04 15.01 16.14
C SER A 261 -18.13 16.28 15.26
N GLU A 262 -17.22 17.22 15.42
CA GLU A 262 -17.13 18.41 14.56
C GLU A 262 -16.76 18.03 13.13
N LEU A 263 -15.80 17.09 12.97
CA LEU A 263 -15.43 16.54 11.67
C LEU A 263 -16.61 15.82 10.99
N ALA A 264 -17.44 15.08 11.75
CA ALA A 264 -18.65 14.44 11.24
C ALA A 264 -19.67 15.48 10.71
N VAL A 265 -19.86 16.58 11.42
CA VAL A 265 -20.73 17.70 10.98
C VAL A 265 -20.19 18.33 9.68
N ARG A 266 -18.88 18.56 9.60
CA ARG A 266 -18.23 19.09 8.39
C ARG A 266 -18.45 18.17 7.19
N LEU A 267 -18.29 16.85 7.36
CA LEU A 267 -18.52 15.86 6.31
C LEU A 267 -19.99 15.74 5.91
N GLY A 268 -20.93 16.05 6.83
CA GLY A 268 -22.37 16.03 6.56
C GLY A 268 -22.75 16.86 5.33
N VAL A 269 -22.10 18.00 5.11
CA VAL A 269 -22.31 18.84 3.91
C VAL A 269 -22.13 18.08 2.59
N LEU A 270 -21.24 17.06 2.58
CA LEU A 270 -20.94 16.26 1.38
C LEU A 270 -21.79 15.00 1.27
N CYS A 271 -22.16 14.38 2.40
CA CYS A 271 -22.63 13.00 2.39
C CYS A 271 -23.97 12.75 3.09
N GLU A 272 -24.62 13.75 3.72
CA GLU A 272 -25.85 13.57 4.50
C GLU A 272 -27.02 12.98 3.68
N ASP A 273 -27.15 13.38 2.43
CA ASP A 273 -28.14 12.84 1.50
C ASP A 273 -27.96 11.34 1.24
N LYS A 274 -26.72 10.84 1.23
CA LYS A 274 -26.32 9.47 0.87
C LYS A 274 -26.15 8.56 2.08
N LEU A 275 -25.49 9.04 3.12
CA LEU A 275 -25.10 8.24 4.30
C LEU A 275 -25.86 8.62 5.59
N GLY A 276 -26.62 9.71 5.56
CA GLY A 276 -27.25 10.28 6.76
C GLY A 276 -26.19 10.85 7.70
N ALA A 277 -26.54 10.99 8.97
CA ALA A 277 -25.63 11.49 9.99
C ALA A 277 -24.45 10.53 10.22
N LEU A 278 -23.24 11.07 10.28
CA LEU A 278 -22.04 10.33 10.67
C LEU A 278 -21.84 10.45 12.19
N ARG A 279 -21.37 9.38 12.82
CA ARG A 279 -21.03 9.36 14.25
C ARG A 279 -19.65 8.73 14.46
N PRO A 280 -18.79 9.32 15.31
CA PRO A 280 -17.50 8.74 15.65
C PRO A 280 -17.64 7.29 16.16
N LEU A 281 -16.68 6.44 15.81
CA LEU A 281 -16.56 5.13 16.42
C LEU A 281 -15.77 5.20 17.73
N THR A 282 -16.08 4.34 18.68
CA THR A 282 -15.37 4.24 19.96
C THR A 282 -14.41 3.04 19.94
N PRO A 283 -13.13 3.20 20.36
CA PRO A 283 -12.49 4.46 20.76
C PRO A 283 -12.26 5.40 19.57
N GLU A 284 -12.34 6.70 19.82
CA GLU A 284 -12.07 7.72 18.80
C GLU A 284 -10.59 7.69 18.42
N MET A 285 -10.32 7.51 17.14
CA MET A 285 -8.97 7.45 16.60
C MET A 285 -8.89 8.24 15.31
N VAL A 286 -7.89 9.11 15.21
CA VAL A 286 -7.54 9.82 14.00
C VAL A 286 -6.03 9.73 13.78
N LYS A 287 -5.62 9.58 12.53
CA LYS A 287 -4.19 9.59 12.15
C LYS A 287 -4.00 10.50 10.95
N GLU A 288 -2.80 11.02 10.82
CA GLU A 288 -2.37 11.75 9.63
C GLU A 288 -1.12 11.12 9.01
N VAL A 289 -1.00 11.24 7.70
CA VAL A 289 0.14 10.73 6.92
C VAL A 289 0.52 11.78 5.88
N PRO A 290 1.80 12.23 5.81
CA PRO A 290 2.23 13.17 4.79
C PRO A 290 2.14 12.55 3.40
N LEU A 291 1.67 13.34 2.41
CA LEU A 291 1.54 12.92 1.03
C LEU A 291 2.76 13.37 0.24
N VAL A 292 3.47 12.40 -0.31
CA VAL A 292 4.70 12.62 -1.06
C VAL A 292 4.72 11.78 -2.34
N LEU A 293 5.45 12.24 -3.33
CA LEU A 293 5.86 11.46 -4.49
C LEU A 293 7.32 11.05 -4.30
N ILE A 294 7.59 9.76 -4.43
CA ILE A 294 8.96 9.24 -4.52
C ILE A 294 9.07 8.43 -5.81
N ARG A 295 9.99 8.83 -6.67
CA ARG A 295 10.33 8.13 -7.91
C ARG A 295 11.81 7.80 -7.89
N PRO A 296 12.20 6.54 -7.69
CA PRO A 296 13.59 6.16 -7.77
C PRO A 296 14.08 6.16 -9.23
N HIS A 297 15.34 6.44 -9.42
CA HIS A 297 15.98 6.41 -10.75
C HIS A 297 16.15 4.98 -11.26
N ALA A 298 16.16 3.98 -10.36
CA ALA A 298 16.17 2.56 -10.68
C ALA A 298 15.37 1.76 -9.65
N MET A 299 14.75 0.66 -10.09
CA MET A 299 14.08 -0.30 -9.20
C MET A 299 14.96 -1.48 -8.82
N VAL A 300 16.15 -1.57 -9.40
CA VAL A 300 17.09 -2.67 -9.20
C VAL A 300 18.52 -2.15 -9.12
N ALA A 301 19.36 -2.88 -8.39
CA ALA A 301 20.81 -2.74 -8.34
C ALA A 301 21.44 -4.14 -8.45
N PRO A 302 22.78 -4.30 -8.49
CA PRO A 302 23.39 -5.63 -8.51
C PRO A 302 22.89 -6.51 -7.37
N ARG A 303 22.21 -7.61 -7.72
CA ARG A 303 21.59 -8.56 -6.76
C ARG A 303 20.47 -7.98 -5.88
N VAL A 304 19.96 -6.79 -6.19
CA VAL A 304 18.95 -6.10 -5.36
C VAL A 304 17.73 -5.73 -6.21
N ALA A 305 16.53 -6.00 -5.69
CA ALA A 305 15.26 -5.52 -6.23
C ALA A 305 14.49 -4.74 -5.15
N LEU A 306 13.91 -3.61 -5.52
CA LEU A 306 13.01 -2.82 -4.67
C LEU A 306 11.57 -3.14 -5.01
N VAL A 307 10.69 -3.22 -3.98
CA VAL A 307 9.26 -3.46 -4.13
C VAL A 307 8.45 -2.54 -3.20
N GLY A 308 7.22 -2.21 -3.57
CA GLY A 308 6.34 -1.36 -2.79
C GLY A 308 6.88 0.07 -2.62
N ASP A 309 6.63 0.67 -1.47
CA ASP A 309 7.03 2.05 -1.21
C ASP A 309 8.56 2.26 -1.26
N ALA A 310 9.36 1.22 -1.09
CA ALA A 310 10.81 1.29 -1.32
C ALA A 310 11.15 1.58 -2.79
N ALA A 311 10.32 1.08 -3.70
CA ALA A 311 10.45 1.28 -5.14
C ALA A 311 9.70 2.52 -5.64
N HIS A 312 8.59 2.92 -5.04
CA HIS A 312 7.78 4.05 -5.50
C HIS A 312 6.73 4.45 -4.46
N VAL A 313 6.53 5.75 -4.29
CA VAL A 313 5.41 6.29 -3.53
C VAL A 313 4.59 7.19 -4.45
N VAL A 314 3.29 6.96 -4.48
CA VAL A 314 2.34 7.70 -5.31
C VAL A 314 1.31 8.42 -4.45
N HIS A 315 0.64 9.44 -4.99
CA HIS A 315 -0.48 10.08 -4.29
C HIS A 315 -1.58 9.03 -4.01
N PRO A 316 -2.16 8.98 -2.81
CA PRO A 316 -3.12 7.95 -2.40
C PRO A 316 -4.51 8.07 -3.04
N LEU A 317 -4.65 8.82 -4.15
CA LEU A 317 -5.89 8.86 -4.90
C LEU A 317 -6.35 7.42 -5.21
N ALA A 318 -7.52 7.08 -4.73
CA ALA A 318 -8.14 5.75 -4.86
C ALA A 318 -7.35 4.57 -4.25
N GLY A 319 -6.46 4.79 -3.27
CA GLY A 319 -5.79 3.71 -2.52
C GLY A 319 -4.79 2.85 -3.31
N HIS A 320 -4.20 3.37 -4.39
CA HIS A 320 -3.38 2.58 -5.31
C HIS A 320 -1.98 2.20 -4.82
N GLY A 321 -1.40 2.87 -3.81
CA GLY A 321 -0.01 2.62 -3.38
C GLY A 321 0.26 1.15 -3.02
N MET A 322 -0.57 0.57 -2.18
CA MET A 322 -0.43 -0.84 -1.76
C MET A 322 -0.60 -1.82 -2.92
N ASN A 323 -1.52 -1.55 -3.85
CA ASN A 323 -1.77 -2.38 -5.03
C ASN A 323 -0.57 -2.44 -5.98
N LEU A 324 0.14 -1.32 -6.15
CA LEU A 324 1.40 -1.29 -6.90
C LEU A 324 2.45 -2.19 -6.25
N GLY A 325 2.56 -2.16 -4.92
CA GLY A 325 3.48 -3.02 -4.18
C GLY A 325 3.16 -4.51 -4.32
N PHE A 326 1.89 -4.91 -4.29
CA PHE A 326 1.49 -6.29 -4.57
C PHE A 326 1.78 -6.69 -6.01
N ALA A 327 1.57 -5.80 -6.98
CA ALA A 327 1.91 -6.04 -8.37
C ALA A 327 3.43 -6.17 -8.58
N ASP A 328 4.26 -5.42 -7.84
CA ASP A 328 5.71 -5.59 -7.86
C ASP A 328 6.11 -6.99 -7.39
N VAL A 329 5.53 -7.44 -6.27
CA VAL A 329 5.81 -8.79 -5.76
C VAL A 329 5.39 -9.86 -6.75
N ALA A 330 4.18 -9.75 -7.32
CA ALA A 330 3.68 -10.69 -8.32
C ALA A 330 4.60 -10.77 -9.54
N GLU A 331 5.02 -9.62 -10.07
CA GLU A 331 5.90 -9.53 -11.24
C GLU A 331 7.31 -10.04 -10.93
N LEU A 332 7.87 -9.71 -9.75
CA LEU A 332 9.18 -10.20 -9.36
C LEU A 332 9.19 -11.73 -9.23
N LEU A 333 8.16 -12.31 -8.62
CA LEU A 333 7.99 -13.77 -8.52
C LEU A 333 7.85 -14.41 -9.90
N ALA A 334 7.04 -13.85 -10.80
CA ALA A 334 6.86 -14.35 -12.16
C ALA A 334 8.15 -14.27 -12.98
N THR A 335 8.86 -13.15 -12.90
CA THR A 335 10.15 -12.95 -13.59
C THR A 335 11.21 -13.92 -13.10
N VAL A 336 11.29 -14.14 -11.78
CA VAL A 336 12.22 -15.12 -11.20
C VAL A 336 11.85 -16.54 -11.59
N ALA A 337 10.57 -16.90 -11.62
CA ALA A 337 10.10 -18.22 -12.04
C ALA A 337 10.39 -18.51 -13.53
N ALA A 338 10.29 -17.50 -14.38
CA ALA A 338 10.51 -17.60 -15.83
C ALA A 338 12.00 -17.46 -16.24
N ARG A 339 12.93 -17.43 -15.28
CA ARG A 339 14.35 -17.33 -15.59
C ARG A 339 14.87 -18.62 -16.23
N GLU A 340 15.92 -18.51 -17.00
CA GLU A 340 16.68 -19.66 -17.51
C GLU A 340 17.34 -20.39 -16.33
N ASP A 341 17.33 -21.76 -16.33
CA ASP A 341 17.77 -22.59 -15.19
C ASP A 341 19.22 -22.31 -14.75
N GLN A 342 20.10 -21.95 -15.69
CA GLN A 342 21.49 -21.62 -15.40
C GLN A 342 21.69 -20.24 -14.79
N ARG A 343 20.64 -19.39 -14.72
CA ARG A 343 20.74 -18.06 -14.14
C ARG A 343 20.37 -18.05 -12.67
N SER A 344 21.17 -17.33 -11.89
CA SER A 344 20.81 -17.00 -10.51
C SER A 344 19.53 -16.13 -10.46
N ILE A 345 18.74 -16.25 -9.39
CA ILE A 345 17.57 -15.42 -9.15
C ILE A 345 17.91 -13.93 -9.03
N GLY A 346 19.15 -13.59 -8.61
CA GLY A 346 19.67 -12.22 -8.56
C GLY A 346 20.50 -11.81 -9.80
N ASP A 347 20.45 -12.59 -10.90
CA ASP A 347 21.15 -12.23 -12.15
C ASP A 347 20.65 -10.88 -12.69
N ALA A 348 21.57 -10.03 -13.15
CA ALA A 348 21.25 -8.68 -13.62
C ALA A 348 20.24 -8.67 -14.78
N ARG A 349 20.23 -9.69 -15.66
CA ARG A 349 19.28 -9.78 -16.77
C ARG A 349 17.88 -10.16 -16.28
N VAL A 350 17.80 -11.00 -15.25
CA VAL A 350 16.52 -11.34 -14.59
C VAL A 350 15.92 -10.10 -13.96
N LEU A 351 16.71 -9.39 -13.16
CA LEU A 351 16.26 -8.16 -12.50
C LEU A 351 15.93 -7.03 -13.49
N ALA A 352 16.67 -6.93 -14.61
CA ALA A 352 16.35 -5.97 -15.67
C ALA A 352 15.01 -6.27 -16.37
N ARG A 353 14.59 -7.54 -16.47
CA ARG A 353 13.26 -7.92 -16.98
C ARG A 353 12.16 -7.43 -16.02
N TYR A 354 12.32 -7.68 -14.72
CA TYR A 354 11.42 -7.16 -13.68
C TYR A 354 11.29 -5.64 -13.75
N ALA A 355 12.42 -4.93 -13.74
CA ALA A 355 12.42 -3.47 -13.76
C ALA A 355 11.74 -2.90 -15.02
N ARG A 356 11.91 -3.56 -16.17
CA ARG A 356 11.27 -3.15 -17.43
C ARG A 356 9.77 -3.38 -17.40
N ALA A 357 9.32 -4.54 -16.90
CA ALA A 357 7.90 -4.88 -16.81
C ALA A 357 7.15 -3.90 -15.90
N ARG A 358 7.78 -3.45 -14.80
CA ARG A 358 7.14 -2.53 -13.85
C ARG A 358 7.19 -1.07 -14.25
N LYS A 359 8.18 -0.68 -15.08
CA LYS A 359 8.45 0.74 -15.40
C LYS A 359 7.25 1.46 -15.99
N GLU A 360 6.55 0.83 -16.94
CA GLU A 360 5.43 1.44 -17.65
C GLU A 360 4.23 1.63 -16.72
N ASP A 361 3.83 0.59 -15.98
CA ASP A 361 2.69 0.62 -15.07
C ASP A 361 2.88 1.67 -13.96
N VAL A 362 4.07 1.69 -13.34
CA VAL A 362 4.40 2.65 -12.29
C VAL A 362 4.39 4.08 -12.84
N PHE A 363 4.99 4.30 -14.02
CA PHE A 363 5.01 5.62 -14.65
C PHE A 363 3.60 6.11 -15.00
N LEU A 364 2.78 5.27 -15.62
CA LEU A 364 1.39 5.61 -15.97
C LEU A 364 0.55 5.91 -14.73
N MET A 365 0.70 5.13 -13.67
CA MET A 365 0.02 5.38 -12.41
C MET A 365 0.45 6.70 -11.77
N GLN A 366 1.76 6.99 -11.73
CA GLN A 366 2.27 8.25 -11.23
C GLN A 366 1.76 9.44 -12.05
N LEU A 367 1.75 9.32 -13.39
CA LEU A 367 1.25 10.37 -14.27
C LEU A 367 -0.26 10.60 -14.06
N ALA A 368 -1.04 9.53 -13.93
CA ALA A 368 -2.48 9.62 -13.70
C ALA A 368 -2.81 10.26 -12.35
N THR A 369 -2.20 9.76 -11.26
CA THR A 369 -2.47 10.27 -9.91
C THR A 369 -1.97 11.71 -9.72
N ASP A 370 -0.77 12.03 -10.23
CA ASP A 370 -0.23 13.38 -10.21
C ASP A 370 -1.01 14.35 -11.11
N GLY A 371 -1.39 13.90 -12.31
CA GLY A 371 -2.21 14.66 -13.23
C GLY A 371 -3.58 15.00 -12.66
N LEU A 372 -4.25 14.02 -12.05
CA LEU A 372 -5.52 14.23 -11.36
C LEU A 372 -5.37 15.18 -10.17
N ALA A 373 -4.37 14.96 -9.29
CA ALA A 373 -4.13 15.81 -8.14
C ALA A 373 -3.93 17.28 -8.56
N ARG A 374 -3.17 17.55 -9.62
CA ARG A 374 -2.95 18.91 -10.15
C ARG A 374 -4.20 19.49 -10.81
N LEU A 375 -4.91 18.68 -11.60
CA LEU A 375 -6.11 19.11 -12.31
C LEU A 375 -7.19 19.53 -11.33
N PHE A 376 -7.38 18.76 -10.26
CA PHE A 376 -8.40 19.04 -9.25
C PHE A 376 -7.94 20.02 -8.16
N GLY A 377 -6.65 20.25 -7.98
CA GLY A 377 -6.10 21.29 -7.12
C GLY A 377 -6.10 22.70 -7.74
N THR A 378 -6.53 22.85 -9.01
CA THR A 378 -6.54 24.15 -9.70
C THR A 378 -7.85 24.89 -9.46
N GLU A 379 -7.76 26.15 -9.03
CA GLU A 379 -8.92 27.03 -8.78
C GLU A 379 -9.38 27.82 -10.02
N LEU A 380 -8.68 27.69 -11.17
CA LEU A 380 -9.02 28.40 -12.39
C LEU A 380 -10.38 27.93 -12.93
N GLU A 381 -11.36 28.83 -12.97
CA GLU A 381 -12.73 28.53 -13.41
C GLU A 381 -12.82 27.82 -14.77
N PRO A 382 -12.08 28.24 -15.85
CA PRO A 382 -12.16 27.55 -17.13
C PRO A 382 -11.72 26.09 -17.05
N LEU A 383 -10.69 25.78 -16.23
CA LEU A 383 -10.20 24.41 -16.04
C LEU A 383 -11.17 23.59 -15.17
N ARG A 384 -11.82 24.21 -14.19
CA ARG A 384 -12.86 23.60 -13.37
C ARG A 384 -14.06 23.17 -14.21
N VAL A 385 -14.54 24.05 -15.08
CA VAL A 385 -15.63 23.74 -16.03
C VAL A 385 -15.21 22.63 -16.99
N ALA A 386 -14.01 22.71 -17.57
CA ALA A 386 -13.52 21.70 -18.50
C ALA A 386 -13.38 20.31 -17.86
N ARG A 387 -12.88 20.21 -16.61
CA ARG A 387 -12.76 18.92 -15.91
C ARG A 387 -14.12 18.31 -15.55
N ASN A 388 -15.10 19.13 -15.09
CA ASN A 388 -16.45 18.65 -14.80
C ASN A 388 -17.18 18.17 -16.08
N LEU A 389 -17.01 18.87 -17.19
CA LEU A 389 -17.47 18.39 -18.50
C LEU A 389 -16.77 17.10 -18.91
N GLY A 390 -15.46 16.99 -18.63
CA GLY A 390 -14.68 15.78 -18.87
C GLY A 390 -15.18 14.57 -18.07
N LEU A 391 -15.50 14.72 -16.79
CA LEU A 391 -16.10 13.67 -15.98
C LEU A 391 -17.43 13.20 -16.54
N ASN A 392 -18.34 14.14 -16.85
CA ASN A 392 -19.65 13.84 -17.43
C ASN A 392 -19.54 13.19 -18.82
N LEU A 393 -18.53 13.57 -19.61
CA LEU A 393 -18.28 12.95 -20.92
C LEU A 393 -17.74 11.53 -20.77
N LEU A 394 -16.79 11.30 -19.85
CA LEU A 394 -16.25 9.98 -19.55
C LEU A 394 -17.32 9.03 -19.05
N ASP A 395 -18.25 9.51 -18.23
CA ASP A 395 -19.38 8.70 -17.76
C ASP A 395 -20.26 8.16 -18.90
N LYS A 396 -20.37 8.95 -19.98
CA LYS A 396 -21.15 8.60 -21.20
C LYS A 396 -20.37 7.76 -22.22
N LEU A 397 -19.07 7.47 -21.99
CA LEU A 397 -18.21 6.73 -22.91
C LEU A 397 -17.86 5.34 -22.37
N PRO A 398 -18.71 4.31 -22.53
CA PRO A 398 -18.57 3.03 -21.86
C PRO A 398 -17.29 2.27 -22.21
N MET A 399 -16.73 2.44 -23.42
CA MET A 399 -15.49 1.77 -23.80
C MET A 399 -14.26 2.36 -23.06
N ILE A 400 -14.21 3.68 -22.92
CA ILE A 400 -13.11 4.36 -22.21
C ILE A 400 -13.24 4.05 -20.72
N LYS A 401 -14.44 4.14 -20.17
CA LYS A 401 -14.76 3.81 -18.77
C LYS A 401 -14.33 2.38 -18.42
N ARG A 402 -14.63 1.38 -19.28
CA ARG A 402 -14.18 -0.01 -19.08
C ARG A 402 -12.67 -0.14 -19.08
N ARG A 403 -11.94 0.54 -19.96
CA ARG A 403 -10.47 0.53 -19.98
C ARG A 403 -9.88 1.14 -18.70
N LEU A 404 -10.41 2.26 -18.24
CA LEU A 404 -9.99 2.88 -16.99
C LEU A 404 -10.24 1.94 -15.80
N MET A 405 -11.44 1.32 -15.74
CA MET A 405 -11.76 0.34 -14.70
C MET A 405 -10.81 -0.87 -14.76
N ALA A 406 -10.58 -1.46 -15.93
CA ALA A 406 -9.68 -2.60 -16.09
C ALA A 406 -8.28 -2.28 -15.56
N HIS A 407 -7.74 -1.12 -15.92
CA HIS A 407 -6.42 -0.68 -15.44
C HIS A 407 -6.40 -0.43 -13.92
N ALA A 408 -7.42 0.21 -13.35
CA ALA A 408 -7.54 0.42 -11.90
C ALA A 408 -7.67 -0.89 -11.12
N MET A 409 -8.37 -1.88 -11.69
CA MET A 409 -8.52 -3.23 -11.12
C MET A 409 -7.26 -4.10 -11.29
N GLY A 410 -6.25 -3.65 -12.02
CA GLY A 410 -5.04 -4.43 -12.30
C GLY A 410 -5.26 -5.56 -13.33
N LYS A 411 -6.13 -5.33 -14.33
CA LYS A 411 -6.44 -6.28 -15.43
C LYS A 411 -5.95 -5.76 -16.76
#